data_ae9ee03c547c33f2e3e771b93fae210e
#
_entry.id   ae9ee03c547c33f2e3e771b93fae210e
#
_cell.length_a   1.000
_cell.length_b   1.000
_cell.length_c   1.000
_cell.angle_alpha   90.00
_cell.angle_beta   90.00
_cell.angle_gamma   90.00
#
_symmetry.space_group_name_H-M   'P 1'
#
loop_
_entity.id
_entity.type
_entity.pdbx_description
1 polymer ?
#
loop_
_entity_poly.entity_id
_entity_poly.type
_entity_poly.pdbx_seq_one_letter_code
_entity_poly.pdbx_strand_id
1 'polypeptide(L)'
;PGRQAPFTDTPHVFQNLGDGTYFHSGSLAIRQAVAAGVNITYKILYNDAVAMTGGQPVDGPLSVPDIARQMRAEGIHTIVVLSDNIGKWTGQREHFPSDVEFHDRSELEEVQKRLREVKGVSILIYEQTCATEKRRRRKRGKLEDPQKRVLINSLVCEGCGDCGKKSFCVSVLPKETEFGRKREIDQSNCNKDYSCVNGFCPSFVTVHGGQPRKGSKRDASTLLDNLPAPTIR
;
A
#
# COMPACT_ATOMS: atom_id res chain seq x y z
N PRO A 1 -19.41 -11.54 2.57
CA PRO A 1 -20.28 -10.67 1.73
C PRO A 1 -21.31 -11.49 0.94
N GLY A 2 -20.91 -12.55 0.20
CA GLY A 2 -21.84 -13.32 -0.62
C GLY A 2 -23.02 -13.92 0.13
N ARG A 3 -22.84 -14.34 1.38
CA ARG A 3 -23.93 -14.86 2.23
C ARG A 3 -24.82 -13.76 2.81
N GLN A 4 -24.35 -12.53 2.89
CA GLN A 4 -25.10 -11.38 3.42
C GLN A 4 -25.94 -10.69 2.33
N ALA A 5 -25.57 -10.81 1.07
CA ALA A 5 -26.23 -10.14 -0.04
C ALA A 5 -27.76 -10.31 -0.07
N PRO A 6 -28.35 -11.49 0.22
CA PRO A 6 -29.80 -11.66 0.29
C PRO A 6 -30.48 -10.99 1.49
N PHE A 7 -29.71 -10.53 2.48
CA PHE A 7 -30.21 -10.01 3.76
C PHE A 7 -29.83 -8.54 3.99
N THR A 8 -29.43 -7.81 2.98
CA THR A 8 -29.02 -6.40 3.05
C THR A 8 -29.48 -5.60 1.87
N ASP A 9 -29.85 -4.36 2.08
CA ASP A 9 -30.17 -3.38 1.04
C ASP A 9 -28.91 -2.74 0.42
N THR A 10 -27.72 -3.14 0.87
CA THR A 10 -26.45 -2.63 0.34
C THR A 10 -26.26 -3.09 -1.10
N PRO A 11 -26.29 -2.19 -2.10
CA PRO A 11 -26.33 -2.57 -3.50
C PRO A 11 -25.02 -3.15 -4.03
N HIS A 12 -23.90 -2.81 -3.38
CA HIS A 12 -22.56 -3.24 -3.79
C HIS A 12 -21.59 -3.27 -2.60
N VAL A 13 -20.64 -4.20 -2.59
CA VAL A 13 -19.66 -4.37 -1.52
C VAL A 13 -18.25 -4.40 -2.11
N PHE A 14 -17.28 -3.83 -1.40
CA PHE A 14 -15.84 -3.97 -1.68
C PHE A 14 -15.20 -4.92 -0.68
N GLN A 15 -14.40 -5.86 -1.18
CA GLN A 15 -13.62 -6.79 -0.35
C GLN A 15 -12.15 -6.69 -0.69
N ASN A 16 -11.33 -6.33 0.29
CA ASN A 16 -9.87 -6.36 0.14
C ASN A 16 -9.35 -7.79 0.30
N LEU A 17 -8.37 -8.16 -0.52
CA LEU A 17 -7.78 -9.48 -0.56
C LEU A 17 -6.28 -9.35 -0.86
N GLY A 18 -5.41 -9.78 0.05
CA GLY A 18 -3.96 -9.81 -0.22
C GLY A 18 -3.62 -10.89 -1.25
N ASP A 19 -2.52 -10.70 -1.96
CA ASP A 19 -2.00 -11.63 -2.97
C ASP A 19 -1.75 -13.04 -2.40
N GLY A 20 -1.14 -13.14 -1.22
CA GLY A 20 -0.98 -14.42 -0.52
C GLY A 20 -2.31 -15.09 -0.19
N THR A 21 -3.30 -14.32 0.29
CA THR A 21 -4.65 -14.85 0.57
C THR A 21 -5.35 -15.25 -0.71
N TYR A 22 -5.20 -14.47 -1.79
CA TYR A 22 -5.74 -14.79 -3.11
C TYR A 22 -5.21 -16.14 -3.60
N PHE A 23 -3.89 -16.33 -3.54
CA PHE A 23 -3.22 -17.57 -3.96
C PHE A 23 -3.68 -18.77 -3.12
N HIS A 24 -3.74 -18.60 -1.81
CA HIS A 24 -4.04 -19.68 -0.87
C HIS A 24 -5.51 -20.15 -0.93
N SER A 25 -6.46 -19.21 -0.88
CA SER A 25 -7.90 -19.58 -0.74
C SER A 25 -8.88 -18.53 -1.29
N GLY A 26 -8.43 -17.31 -1.52
CA GLY A 26 -9.29 -16.20 -1.91
C GLY A 26 -9.92 -16.38 -3.30
N SER A 27 -9.25 -17.06 -4.22
CA SER A 27 -9.77 -17.40 -5.54
C SER A 27 -11.06 -18.24 -5.45
N LEU A 28 -11.18 -19.12 -4.46
CA LEU A 28 -12.40 -19.90 -4.23
C LEU A 28 -13.56 -19.02 -3.77
N ALA A 29 -13.28 -18.00 -2.95
CA ALA A 29 -14.30 -17.04 -2.52
C ALA A 29 -14.81 -16.18 -3.69
N ILE A 30 -13.94 -15.82 -4.63
CA ILE A 30 -14.31 -15.10 -5.86
C ILE A 30 -15.18 -15.99 -6.73
N ARG A 31 -14.79 -17.24 -6.97
CA ARG A 31 -15.58 -18.22 -7.71
C ARG A 31 -16.98 -18.39 -7.12
N GLN A 32 -17.09 -18.49 -5.79
CA GLN A 32 -18.36 -18.57 -5.09
C GLN A 32 -19.21 -17.31 -5.30
N ALA A 33 -18.61 -16.13 -5.30
CA ALA A 33 -19.33 -14.87 -5.53
C ALA A 33 -19.87 -14.77 -6.97
N VAL A 34 -19.12 -15.25 -7.96
CA VAL A 34 -19.58 -15.35 -9.35
C VAL A 34 -20.77 -16.29 -9.45
N ALA A 35 -20.67 -17.49 -8.86
CA ALA A 35 -21.77 -18.46 -8.86
C ALA A 35 -23.04 -17.95 -8.16
N ALA A 36 -22.87 -17.11 -7.13
CA ALA A 36 -23.98 -16.51 -6.38
C ALA A 36 -24.58 -15.25 -7.04
N GLY A 37 -23.98 -14.74 -8.12
CA GLY A 37 -24.46 -13.55 -8.85
C GLY A 37 -24.49 -12.27 -8.02
N VAL A 38 -23.62 -12.13 -7.00
CA VAL A 38 -23.64 -10.99 -6.10
C VAL A 38 -22.85 -9.79 -6.66
N ASN A 39 -23.27 -8.57 -6.32
CA ASN A 39 -22.59 -7.35 -6.72
C ASN A 39 -21.43 -7.07 -5.74
N ILE A 40 -20.21 -7.36 -6.16
CA ILE A 40 -19.02 -7.21 -5.34
C ILE A 40 -17.79 -6.87 -6.17
N THR A 41 -16.96 -5.96 -5.67
CA THR A 41 -15.61 -5.75 -6.19
C THR A 41 -14.58 -6.35 -5.24
N TYR A 42 -13.82 -7.32 -5.72
CA TYR A 42 -12.63 -7.78 -5.00
C TYR A 42 -11.44 -6.91 -5.37
N LYS A 43 -10.83 -6.28 -4.35
CA LYS A 43 -9.57 -5.55 -4.50
C LYS A 43 -8.42 -6.48 -4.12
N ILE A 44 -7.71 -6.99 -5.12
CA ILE A 44 -6.54 -7.84 -4.93
C ILE A 44 -5.34 -6.93 -4.73
N LEU A 45 -4.84 -6.90 -3.49
CA LEU A 45 -3.71 -6.07 -3.09
C LEU A 45 -2.41 -6.82 -3.40
N TYR A 46 -1.91 -6.63 -4.61
CA TYR A 46 -0.70 -7.28 -5.10
C TYR A 46 0.54 -6.50 -4.68
N ASN A 47 1.33 -7.07 -3.77
CA ASN A 47 2.53 -6.42 -3.26
C ASN A 47 3.81 -7.28 -3.37
N ASP A 48 3.74 -8.41 -4.04
CA ASP A 48 4.82 -9.36 -4.33
C ASP A 48 5.54 -9.94 -3.09
N ALA A 49 4.94 -9.83 -1.91
CA ALA A 49 5.55 -10.31 -0.68
C ALA A 49 4.53 -10.57 0.43
N VAL A 50 4.81 -11.52 1.30
CA VAL A 50 4.10 -11.68 2.57
C VAL A 50 4.62 -10.62 3.55
N ALA A 51 4.10 -9.40 3.42
CA ALA A 51 4.66 -8.21 4.07
C ALA A 51 4.56 -8.23 5.59
N MET A 52 3.50 -8.83 6.15
CA MET A 52 3.25 -8.84 7.61
C MET A 52 4.26 -9.67 8.38
N THR A 53 4.76 -10.77 7.82
CA THR A 53 5.63 -11.72 8.50
C THR A 53 7.11 -11.55 8.20
N GLY A 54 7.50 -10.50 7.47
CA GLY A 54 8.91 -10.17 7.24
C GLY A 54 9.33 -10.01 5.78
N GLY A 55 8.39 -10.06 4.85
CA GLY A 55 8.65 -9.87 3.42
C GLY A 55 9.18 -11.13 2.75
N GLN A 56 8.66 -12.29 3.14
CA GLN A 56 8.89 -13.54 2.43
C GLN A 56 8.24 -13.49 1.04
N PRO A 57 8.76 -14.22 0.05
CA PRO A 57 8.07 -14.43 -1.22
C PRO A 57 6.67 -15.03 -0.97
N VAL A 58 5.72 -14.69 -1.81
CA VAL A 58 4.43 -15.40 -1.85
C VAL A 58 4.67 -16.80 -2.41
N ASP A 59 4.05 -17.80 -1.79
CA ASP A 59 4.10 -19.16 -2.32
C ASP A 59 3.37 -19.20 -3.68
N GLY A 60 4.11 -19.61 -4.70
CA GLY A 60 3.64 -19.70 -6.08
C GLY A 60 3.90 -18.43 -6.92
N PRO A 61 4.25 -18.61 -8.19
CA PRO A 61 4.68 -17.54 -9.09
C PRO A 61 3.50 -16.87 -9.81
N LEU A 62 2.49 -16.36 -9.07
CA LEU A 62 1.39 -15.62 -9.69
C LEU A 62 1.80 -14.17 -9.96
N SER A 63 1.83 -13.81 -11.23
CA SER A 63 1.99 -12.44 -11.69
C SER A 63 0.63 -11.72 -11.84
N VAL A 64 0.65 -10.40 -11.96
CA VAL A 64 -0.58 -9.62 -12.23
C VAL A 64 -1.31 -10.07 -13.50
N PRO A 65 -0.60 -10.34 -14.64
CA PRO A 65 -1.24 -10.94 -15.82
C PRO A 65 -1.89 -12.30 -15.56
N ASP A 66 -1.25 -13.16 -14.73
CA ASP A 66 -1.79 -14.48 -14.41
C ASP A 66 -3.10 -14.37 -13.63
N ILE A 67 -3.12 -13.47 -12.63
CA ILE A 67 -4.35 -13.18 -11.87
C ILE A 67 -5.45 -12.69 -12.80
N ALA A 68 -5.15 -11.75 -13.70
CA ALA A 68 -6.14 -11.24 -14.65
C ALA A 68 -6.70 -12.32 -15.56
N ARG A 69 -5.84 -13.23 -16.08
CA ARG A 69 -6.26 -14.38 -16.89
C ARG A 69 -7.11 -15.38 -16.10
N GLN A 70 -6.72 -15.68 -14.85
CA GLN A 70 -7.52 -16.55 -13.98
C GLN A 70 -8.91 -15.97 -13.72
N MET A 71 -9.00 -14.67 -13.40
CA MET A 71 -10.28 -14.01 -13.15
C MET A 71 -11.14 -13.97 -14.42
N ARG A 72 -10.54 -13.81 -15.59
CA ARG A 72 -11.25 -13.91 -16.86
C ARG A 72 -11.80 -15.32 -17.08
N ALA A 73 -11.02 -16.35 -16.78
CA ALA A 73 -11.45 -17.74 -16.88
C ALA A 73 -12.61 -18.10 -15.93
N GLU A 74 -12.71 -17.40 -14.78
CA GLU A 74 -13.87 -17.51 -13.87
C GLU A 74 -15.13 -16.78 -14.38
N GLY A 75 -15.07 -16.16 -15.57
CA GLY A 75 -16.21 -15.46 -16.18
C GLY A 75 -16.36 -14.00 -15.78
N ILE A 76 -15.34 -13.40 -15.18
CA ILE A 76 -15.38 -11.99 -14.78
C ILE A 76 -14.92 -11.11 -15.95
N HIS A 77 -15.79 -10.19 -16.37
CA HIS A 77 -15.54 -9.30 -17.51
C HIS A 77 -14.95 -7.94 -17.13
N THR A 78 -15.24 -7.45 -15.96
CA THR A 78 -14.69 -6.16 -15.49
C THR A 78 -13.46 -6.38 -14.65
N ILE A 79 -12.28 -6.15 -15.23
CA ILE A 79 -10.97 -6.30 -14.58
C ILE A 79 -10.19 -5.02 -14.81
N VAL A 80 -9.75 -4.40 -13.70
CA VAL A 80 -8.99 -3.16 -13.70
C VAL A 80 -7.68 -3.37 -12.96
N VAL A 81 -6.59 -2.89 -13.52
CA VAL A 81 -5.25 -2.86 -12.89
C VAL A 81 -4.92 -1.43 -12.53
N LEU A 82 -4.64 -1.19 -11.26
CA LEU A 82 -4.07 0.06 -10.76
C LEU A 82 -2.63 -0.19 -10.30
N SER A 83 -1.71 0.69 -10.70
CA SER A 83 -0.30 0.57 -10.30
C SER A 83 0.31 1.93 -9.96
N ASP A 84 1.31 1.93 -9.07
CA ASP A 84 2.16 3.10 -8.82
C ASP A 84 3.23 3.29 -9.92
N ASN A 85 3.32 2.36 -10.85
CA ASN A 85 4.18 2.41 -12.03
C ASN A 85 3.50 1.75 -13.23
N ILE A 86 2.46 2.42 -13.75
CA ILE A 86 1.68 1.88 -14.86
C ILE A 86 2.50 1.70 -16.14
N GLY A 87 3.58 2.50 -16.30
CA GLY A 87 4.46 2.45 -17.46
C GLY A 87 5.12 1.08 -17.68
N LYS A 88 5.30 0.29 -16.62
CA LYS A 88 5.88 -1.06 -16.76
C LYS A 88 5.04 -2.00 -17.60
N TRP A 89 3.73 -1.75 -17.70
CA TRP A 89 2.80 -2.57 -18.47
C TRP A 89 2.65 -2.14 -19.93
N THR A 90 3.27 -1.01 -20.35
CA THR A 90 3.13 -0.46 -21.71
C THR A 90 3.67 -1.40 -22.78
N GLY A 91 4.57 -2.23 -22.60
CA GLY A 91 5.07 -3.21 -23.58
C GLY A 91 4.65 -4.66 -23.28
N GLN A 92 3.71 -4.86 -22.37
CA GLN A 92 3.35 -6.20 -21.87
C GLN A 92 1.84 -6.44 -21.86
N ARG A 93 1.07 -5.60 -22.54
CA ARG A 93 -0.41 -5.70 -22.56
C ARG A 93 -0.91 -6.98 -23.21
N GLU A 94 -0.15 -7.58 -24.09
CA GLU A 94 -0.42 -8.89 -24.71
C GLU A 94 -0.50 -10.05 -23.71
N HIS A 95 0.11 -9.89 -22.54
CA HIS A 95 0.01 -10.90 -21.48
C HIS A 95 -1.29 -10.83 -20.68
N PHE A 96 -2.12 -9.82 -20.93
CA PHE A 96 -3.42 -9.65 -20.30
C PHE A 96 -4.58 -9.99 -21.23
N PRO A 97 -5.78 -10.30 -20.70
CA PRO A 97 -6.99 -10.24 -21.51
C PRO A 97 -7.15 -8.86 -22.16
N SER A 98 -7.65 -8.82 -23.40
CA SER A 98 -7.67 -7.62 -24.25
C SER A 98 -8.47 -6.43 -23.70
N ASP A 99 -9.42 -6.69 -22.81
CA ASP A 99 -10.33 -5.72 -22.22
C ASP A 99 -9.98 -5.32 -20.78
N VAL A 100 -8.78 -5.66 -20.31
CA VAL A 100 -8.27 -5.20 -19.02
C VAL A 100 -7.93 -3.71 -19.10
N GLU A 101 -8.47 -2.94 -18.17
CA GLU A 101 -8.19 -1.52 -18.05
C GLU A 101 -6.98 -1.26 -17.15
N PHE A 102 -6.22 -0.21 -17.45
CA PHE A 102 -5.02 0.16 -16.70
C PHE A 102 -5.09 1.61 -16.28
N HIS A 103 -4.89 1.87 -14.98
CA HIS A 103 -4.96 3.20 -14.40
C HIS A 103 -3.79 3.45 -13.42
N ASP A 104 -3.41 4.72 -13.28
CA ASP A 104 -2.49 5.13 -12.22
C ASP A 104 -3.18 5.04 -10.85
N ARG A 105 -2.40 4.77 -9.81
CA ARG A 105 -2.92 4.65 -8.44
C ARG A 105 -3.67 5.90 -7.96
N SER A 106 -3.37 7.08 -8.50
CA SER A 106 -4.05 8.33 -8.16
C SER A 106 -5.53 8.35 -8.57
N GLU A 107 -5.90 7.50 -9.55
CA GLU A 107 -7.27 7.35 -10.05
C GLU A 107 -8.11 6.37 -9.21
N LEU A 108 -7.56 5.82 -8.11
CA LEU A 108 -8.22 4.80 -7.30
C LEU A 108 -9.65 5.18 -6.88
N GLU A 109 -9.87 6.42 -6.47
CA GLU A 109 -11.18 6.88 -6.03
C GLU A 109 -12.20 6.84 -7.17
N GLU A 110 -11.84 7.36 -8.34
CA GLU A 110 -12.71 7.41 -9.51
C GLU A 110 -13.03 6.01 -10.04
N VAL A 111 -12.02 5.14 -10.09
CA VAL A 111 -12.20 3.75 -10.47
C VAL A 111 -13.15 3.03 -9.50
N GLN A 112 -13.00 3.23 -8.19
CA GLN A 112 -13.91 2.62 -7.22
C GLN A 112 -15.35 3.14 -7.35
N LYS A 113 -15.56 4.44 -7.58
CA LYS A 113 -16.89 5.00 -7.83
C LYS A 113 -17.56 4.33 -9.03
N ARG A 114 -16.81 4.11 -10.11
CA ARG A 114 -17.30 3.43 -11.31
C ARG A 114 -17.58 1.94 -11.04
N LEU A 115 -16.68 1.24 -10.39
CA LEU A 115 -16.84 -0.19 -10.08
C LEU A 115 -18.04 -0.48 -9.18
N ARG A 116 -18.42 0.47 -8.31
CA ARG A 116 -19.60 0.35 -7.45
C ARG A 116 -20.90 0.21 -8.23
N GLU A 117 -20.96 0.73 -9.45
CA GLU A 117 -22.15 0.67 -10.31
C GLU A 117 -22.20 -0.60 -11.19
N VAL A 118 -21.13 -1.41 -11.19
CA VAL A 118 -21.03 -2.64 -11.96
C VAL A 118 -21.90 -3.72 -11.34
N LYS A 119 -22.73 -4.36 -12.16
CA LYS A 119 -23.51 -5.53 -11.76
C LYS A 119 -22.64 -6.78 -11.79
N GLY A 120 -22.83 -7.65 -10.79
CA GLY A 120 -22.04 -8.87 -10.66
C GLY A 120 -20.68 -8.63 -10.00
N VAL A 121 -19.75 -9.54 -10.30
CA VAL A 121 -18.39 -9.50 -9.72
C VAL A 121 -17.46 -8.69 -10.60
N SER A 122 -16.71 -7.77 -10.01
CA SER A 122 -15.62 -7.06 -10.66
C SER A 122 -14.31 -7.22 -9.87
N ILE A 123 -13.18 -7.08 -10.55
CA ILE A 123 -11.85 -7.21 -9.97
C ILE A 123 -11.07 -5.91 -10.16
N LEU A 124 -10.47 -5.46 -9.07
CA LEU A 124 -9.49 -4.39 -9.07
C LEU A 124 -8.18 -4.96 -8.54
N ILE A 125 -7.19 -5.12 -9.40
CA ILE A 125 -5.83 -5.52 -9.01
C ILE A 125 -5.06 -4.26 -8.67
N TYR A 126 -4.80 -4.05 -7.38
CA TYR A 126 -4.02 -2.91 -6.91
C TYR A 126 -2.58 -3.34 -6.70
N GLU A 127 -1.73 -2.94 -7.61
CA GLU A 127 -0.33 -3.32 -7.63
C GLU A 127 0.55 -2.21 -7.06
N GLN A 128 1.12 -2.48 -5.93
CA GLN A 128 2.09 -1.60 -5.29
C GLN A 128 2.84 -2.35 -4.20
N THR A 129 4.17 -2.29 -4.21
CA THR A 129 4.96 -2.85 -3.12
C THR A 129 4.58 -2.20 -1.79
N CYS A 130 4.32 -3.01 -0.77
CA CYS A 130 3.98 -2.54 0.57
C CYS A 130 5.02 -1.53 1.10
N ALA A 131 4.57 -0.45 1.74
CA ALA A 131 5.44 0.58 2.31
C ALA A 131 6.48 0.02 3.28
N THR A 132 6.09 -0.95 4.10
CA THR A 132 7.01 -1.62 5.03
C THR A 132 8.07 -2.42 4.28
N GLU A 133 7.69 -3.12 3.21
CA GLU A 133 8.62 -3.87 2.38
C GLU A 133 9.55 -2.95 1.59
N LYS A 134 9.06 -1.84 1.04
CA LYS A 134 9.93 -0.81 0.42
C LYS A 134 11.02 -0.35 1.40
N ARG A 135 10.68 -0.09 2.68
CA ARG A 135 11.66 0.28 3.70
C ARG A 135 12.66 -0.84 4.00
N ARG A 136 12.20 -2.09 4.10
CA ARG A 136 13.08 -3.26 4.31
C ARG A 136 14.06 -3.43 3.15
N ARG A 137 13.56 -3.35 1.91
CA ARG A 137 14.39 -3.45 0.69
C ARG A 137 15.43 -2.34 0.62
N ARG A 138 15.08 -1.09 0.96
CA ARG A 138 16.03 0.02 1.05
C ARG A 138 17.10 -0.23 2.12
N LYS A 139 16.71 -0.66 3.32
CA LYS A 139 17.68 -0.99 4.39
C LYS A 139 18.65 -2.11 4.00
N ARG A 140 18.21 -3.05 3.16
CA ARG A 140 19.02 -4.17 2.67
C ARG A 140 19.76 -3.85 1.36
N GLY A 141 19.69 -2.64 0.84
CA GLY A 141 20.29 -2.25 -0.43
C GLY A 141 19.64 -2.89 -1.68
N LYS A 142 18.45 -3.49 -1.54
CA LYS A 142 17.71 -4.15 -2.63
C LYS A 142 16.74 -3.19 -3.36
N LEU A 143 16.61 -1.98 -2.89
CA LEU A 143 15.82 -0.92 -3.50
C LEU A 143 16.56 0.40 -3.31
N GLU A 144 16.62 1.20 -4.36
CA GLU A 144 17.25 2.52 -4.31
C GLU A 144 16.56 3.40 -3.25
N ASP A 145 17.38 4.13 -2.47
CA ASP A 145 16.90 5.09 -1.50
C ASP A 145 16.99 6.50 -2.09
N PRO A 146 15.85 7.14 -2.41
CA PRO A 146 15.86 8.47 -3.00
C PRO A 146 16.68 9.46 -2.17
N GLN A 147 17.58 10.20 -2.84
CA GLN A 147 18.43 11.23 -2.23
C GLN A 147 17.64 12.53 -1.96
N LYS A 148 16.39 12.38 -1.56
CA LYS A 148 15.45 13.46 -1.27
C LYS A 148 14.78 13.21 0.07
N ARG A 149 14.75 14.23 0.92
CA ARG A 149 14.02 14.22 2.21
C ARG A 149 13.08 15.40 2.26
N VAL A 150 11.93 15.18 2.84
CA VAL A 150 10.93 16.22 3.06
C VAL A 150 10.77 16.42 4.57
N LEU A 151 10.79 17.66 5.01
CA LEU A 151 10.66 18.08 6.40
C LEU A 151 9.52 19.10 6.49
N ILE A 152 8.94 19.23 7.66
CA ILE A 152 7.98 20.29 7.98
C ILE A 152 8.66 21.26 8.95
N ASN A 153 8.78 22.53 8.54
CA ASN A 153 9.24 23.58 9.43
C ASN A 153 8.11 23.92 10.42
N SER A 154 8.31 23.56 11.68
CA SER A 154 7.32 23.78 12.74
C SER A 154 7.05 25.25 13.05
N LEU A 155 7.98 26.15 12.71
CA LEU A 155 7.80 27.61 12.89
C LEU A 155 6.84 28.20 11.86
N VAL A 156 6.68 27.55 10.69
CA VAL A 156 5.79 27.96 9.61
C VAL A 156 4.49 27.15 9.60
N CYS A 157 4.52 25.94 10.17
CA CYS A 157 3.36 25.05 10.17
C CYS A 157 2.24 25.60 11.04
N GLU A 158 1.05 25.73 10.48
CA GLU A 158 -0.16 26.16 11.19
C GLU A 158 -0.95 25.02 11.84
N GLY A 159 -0.51 23.76 11.64
CA GLY A 159 -1.20 22.61 12.22
C GLY A 159 -2.52 22.23 11.54
N CYS A 160 -2.84 22.79 10.39
CA CYS A 160 -4.11 22.60 9.67
C CYS A 160 -4.42 21.13 9.31
N GLY A 161 -3.41 20.26 9.20
CA GLY A 161 -3.57 18.84 8.92
C GLY A 161 -3.78 18.47 7.45
N ASP A 162 -3.73 19.42 6.51
CA ASP A 162 -3.93 19.15 5.07
C ASP A 162 -2.95 18.13 4.51
N CYS A 163 -1.69 18.16 4.94
CA CYS A 163 -0.70 17.15 4.58
C CYS A 163 -1.11 15.72 4.96
N GLY A 164 -1.79 15.55 6.09
CA GLY A 164 -2.35 14.26 6.50
C GLY A 164 -3.52 13.83 5.62
N LYS A 165 -4.44 14.76 5.29
CA LYS A 165 -5.58 14.50 4.40
C LYS A 165 -5.15 14.13 2.98
N LYS A 166 -4.10 14.78 2.46
CA LYS A 166 -3.58 14.51 1.12
C LYS A 166 -2.83 13.19 1.01
N SER A 167 -2.15 12.77 2.07
CA SER A 167 -1.26 11.60 2.00
C SER A 167 -1.81 10.36 2.70
N PHE A 168 -2.69 10.49 3.69
CA PHE A 168 -3.06 9.42 4.63
C PHE A 168 -1.83 8.69 5.19
N CYS A 169 -0.72 9.43 5.35
CA CYS A 169 0.59 8.87 5.67
C CYS A 169 0.79 8.78 7.18
N VAL A 170 1.11 7.58 7.67
CA VAL A 170 1.41 7.33 9.09
C VAL A 170 2.70 8.01 9.57
N SER A 171 3.54 8.49 8.66
CA SER A 171 4.78 9.21 9.02
C SER A 171 4.57 10.70 9.28
N VAL A 172 3.39 11.24 8.96
CA VAL A 172 3.02 12.62 9.30
C VAL A 172 2.45 12.61 10.70
N LEU A 173 3.30 12.96 11.67
CA LEU A 173 2.96 12.92 13.10
C LEU A 173 2.57 14.29 13.64
N PRO A 174 1.76 14.34 14.70
CA PRO A 174 1.57 15.55 15.49
C PRO A 174 2.88 15.87 16.25
N LYS A 175 3.15 17.16 16.41
CA LYS A 175 4.25 17.70 17.20
C LYS A 175 3.71 18.77 18.13
N GLU A 176 3.78 18.55 19.43
CA GLU A 176 3.39 19.57 20.41
C GLU A 176 4.48 20.64 20.49
N THR A 177 4.08 21.90 20.46
CA THR A 177 4.96 23.06 20.61
C THR A 177 4.31 24.11 21.51
N GLU A 178 5.08 25.09 21.97
CA GLU A 178 4.56 26.22 22.74
C GLU A 178 3.49 27.04 21.98
N PHE A 179 3.51 26.97 20.64
CA PHE A 179 2.51 27.61 19.75
C PHE A 179 1.41 26.65 19.27
N GLY A 180 1.12 25.61 20.05
CA GLY A 180 0.11 24.60 19.73
C GLY A 180 0.63 23.43 18.92
N ARG A 181 -0.31 22.55 18.52
CA ARG A 181 0.00 21.32 17.82
C ARG A 181 0.35 21.56 16.36
N LYS A 182 1.58 21.24 15.98
CA LYS A 182 2.13 21.29 14.62
C LYS A 182 2.22 19.89 14.01
N ARG A 183 2.90 19.78 12.88
CA ARG A 183 3.18 18.49 12.22
C ARG A 183 4.67 18.31 12.01
N GLU A 184 5.10 17.05 12.02
CA GLU A 184 6.44 16.64 11.63
C GLU A 184 6.41 15.36 10.80
N ILE A 185 7.51 15.05 10.12
CA ILE A 185 7.65 13.81 9.36
C ILE A 185 8.66 12.92 10.06
N ASP A 186 8.21 11.76 10.54
CA ASP A 186 9.10 10.71 11.00
C ASP A 186 9.88 10.13 9.82
N GLN A 187 11.15 10.52 9.71
CA GLN A 187 12.03 10.10 8.62
C GLN A 187 12.31 8.59 8.63
N SER A 188 12.18 7.93 9.78
CA SER A 188 12.40 6.48 9.92
C SER A 188 11.27 5.66 9.29
N ASN A 189 10.05 6.19 9.33
CA ASN A 189 8.86 5.55 8.79
C ASN A 189 8.44 6.09 7.42
N CYS A 190 9.07 7.15 6.95
CA CYS A 190 8.73 7.78 5.67
C CYS A 190 8.91 6.81 4.49
N ASN A 191 7.85 6.63 3.71
CA ASN A 191 7.86 5.79 2.51
C ASN A 191 8.49 6.47 1.29
N LYS A 192 8.72 7.80 1.35
CA LYS A 192 9.32 8.60 0.28
C LYS A 192 8.52 8.56 -1.04
N ASP A 193 7.22 8.49 -0.94
CA ASP A 193 6.29 8.64 -2.06
C ASP A 193 5.86 10.09 -2.28
N TYR A 194 6.20 10.96 -1.32
CA TYR A 194 5.98 12.41 -1.36
C TYR A 194 4.53 12.87 -1.51
N SER A 195 3.55 12.01 -1.32
CA SER A 195 2.12 12.35 -1.40
C SER A 195 1.70 13.46 -0.42
N CYS A 196 2.43 13.62 0.69
CA CYS A 196 2.19 14.68 1.65
C CYS A 196 2.44 16.11 1.11
N VAL A 197 3.18 16.25 0.02
CA VAL A 197 3.44 17.56 -0.62
C VAL A 197 2.53 17.85 -1.82
N ASN A 198 1.51 17.03 -2.08
CA ASN A 198 0.54 17.26 -3.16
C ASN A 198 -0.40 18.45 -2.90
N GLY A 199 -0.42 19.00 -1.68
CA GLY A 199 -1.09 20.25 -1.35
C GLY A 199 -0.13 21.45 -1.44
N PHE A 200 -0.68 22.65 -1.49
CA PHE A 200 0.12 23.87 -1.35
C PHE A 200 0.32 24.17 0.14
N CYS A 201 1.54 23.98 0.64
CA CYS A 201 1.88 24.26 2.03
C CYS A 201 3.30 24.85 2.13
N PRO A 202 3.47 26.11 2.61
CA PRO A 202 4.76 26.78 2.68
C PRO A 202 5.69 26.21 3.78
N SER A 203 5.17 25.38 4.68
CA SER A 203 5.99 24.80 5.75
C SER A 203 6.85 23.61 5.30
N PHE A 204 6.64 23.08 4.09
CA PHE A 204 7.45 21.99 3.57
C PHE A 204 8.82 22.48 3.11
N VAL A 205 9.86 21.77 3.55
CA VAL A 205 11.24 21.95 3.14
C VAL A 205 11.74 20.66 2.50
N THR A 206 12.28 20.77 1.30
CA THR A 206 12.91 19.65 0.61
C THR A 206 14.42 19.74 0.69
N VAL A 207 15.05 18.67 1.18
CA VAL A 207 16.50 18.53 1.27
C VAL A 207 16.95 17.50 0.22
N HIS A 208 17.82 17.90 -0.69
CA HIS A 208 18.44 17.04 -1.67
C HIS A 208 19.82 16.57 -1.18
N GLY A 209 20.20 15.32 -1.49
CA GLY A 209 21.47 14.72 -1.07
C GLY A 209 21.55 14.34 0.42
N GLY A 210 20.49 14.63 1.20
CA GLY A 210 20.46 14.35 2.62
C GLY A 210 20.31 12.86 2.93
N GLN A 211 21.11 12.38 3.88
CA GLN A 211 20.99 11.02 4.42
C GLN A 211 20.82 11.06 5.94
N PRO A 212 20.08 10.12 6.55
CA PRO A 212 20.00 10.02 8.00
C PRO A 212 21.38 9.77 8.61
N ARG A 213 21.69 10.46 9.69
CA ARG A 213 22.90 10.14 10.48
C ARG A 213 22.72 8.74 11.07
N LYS A 214 23.67 7.86 10.78
CA LYS A 214 23.73 6.56 11.47
C LYS A 214 24.19 6.84 12.91
N GLY A 215 23.45 6.34 13.90
CA GLY A 215 23.91 6.34 15.28
C GLY A 215 25.24 5.60 15.38
N SER A 216 26.14 6.05 16.29
CA SER A 216 27.32 5.27 16.62
C SER A 216 26.88 3.89 17.14
N LYS A 217 27.50 2.83 16.67
CA LYS A 217 27.32 1.50 17.28
C LYS A 217 27.83 1.61 18.72
N ARG A 218 26.94 1.47 19.70
CA ARG A 218 27.36 1.27 21.08
C ARG A 218 28.03 -0.10 21.14
N ASP A 219 29.17 -0.17 21.78
CA ASP A 219 29.83 -1.45 22.01
C ASP A 219 28.95 -2.25 22.99
N ALA A 220 28.37 -3.35 22.47
CA ALA A 220 27.47 -4.18 23.26
C ALA A 220 28.20 -4.94 24.36
N SER A 221 29.54 -5.12 24.24
CA SER A 221 30.34 -5.83 25.24
C SER A 221 30.30 -5.15 26.60
N THR A 222 30.44 -3.82 26.63
CA THR A 222 30.38 -3.04 27.89
C THR A 222 28.99 -3.00 28.52
N LEU A 223 27.93 -3.25 27.75
CA LEU A 223 26.56 -3.34 28.29
C LEU A 223 26.28 -4.74 28.87
N LEU A 224 26.86 -5.79 28.30
CA LEU A 224 26.65 -7.17 28.76
C LEU A 224 27.34 -7.42 30.10
N ASP A 225 28.52 -6.81 30.33
CA ASP A 225 29.29 -6.96 31.58
C ASP A 225 28.57 -6.34 32.80
N ASN A 226 27.62 -5.46 32.59
CA ASN A 226 26.88 -4.76 33.66
C ASN A 226 25.42 -5.24 33.80
N LEU A 227 25.03 -6.32 33.11
CA LEU A 227 23.69 -6.86 33.28
C LEU A 227 23.58 -7.66 34.59
N PRO A 228 22.54 -7.41 35.42
CA PRO A 228 22.30 -8.25 36.59
C PRO A 228 22.00 -9.68 36.15
N ALA A 229 22.44 -10.65 36.93
CA ALA A 229 22.14 -12.05 36.69
C ALA A 229 20.60 -12.26 36.64
N PRO A 230 20.09 -13.06 35.70
CA PRO A 230 18.66 -13.28 35.61
C PRO A 230 18.13 -13.99 36.89
N THR A 231 17.13 -13.40 37.49
CA THR A 231 16.41 -14.04 38.62
C THR A 231 15.43 -15.06 38.05
N ILE A 232 15.75 -16.33 38.22
CA ILE A 232 14.83 -17.44 37.89
C ILE A 232 13.76 -17.45 38.98
N ARG A 233 12.51 -17.29 38.61
CA ARG A 233 11.34 -17.52 39.49
C ARG A 233 10.88 -18.94 39.39
#